data_1833ddd6951985a5c063f52d720254e4
#
_entry.id   1833ddd6951985a5c063f52d720254e4
#
_cell.length_a   1.000
_cell.length_b   1.000
_cell.length_c   1.000
_cell.angle_alpha   90.00
_cell.angle_beta   90.00
_cell.angle_gamma   90.00
#
_symmetry.space_group_name_H-M   'P 1'
#
loop_
_entity.id
_entity.type
_entity.pdbx_description
1 polymer ?
#
loop_
_entity_poly.entity_id
_entity_poly.type
_entity_poly.pdbx_seq_one_letter_code
_entity_poly.pdbx_strand_id
1 'polypeptide(L)'
;MEDREKRAMPRLLSVNVGLPRDVAWRGKTVHTAVWKTPVQGRRVARRLNLDGDGQGDLAGHGGEHRAVFVYQIDSYRYWQAQLSRSDFSYGQFGENFTVDGLPDGEVCIGDRYRIGSAVFEVTRVTCYRVGIRMSEPQMAALLVSHGRPGFYFRVLEEGEVGAGDHAWREVRPSPNLTEPGARRQ
;
A
#
# COMPACT_ATOMS: atom_id res chain seq x y z
N MET A 1 -13.82 -17.71 -19.74
CA MET A 1 -12.35 -17.59 -19.83
C MET A 1 -11.91 -16.34 -20.60
N GLU A 2 -12.84 -15.65 -21.28
CA GLU A 2 -12.56 -14.46 -22.13
C GLU A 2 -12.53 -13.11 -21.38
N ASP A 3 -12.98 -13.04 -20.15
CA ASP A 3 -13.12 -11.76 -19.42
C ASP A 3 -11.84 -11.32 -18.66
N ARG A 4 -10.82 -12.16 -18.60
CA ARG A 4 -9.51 -11.86 -17.97
C ARG A 4 -8.54 -11.11 -18.87
N GLU A 5 -8.72 -11.18 -20.18
CA GLU A 5 -7.76 -10.62 -21.16
C GLU A 5 -7.96 -9.13 -21.48
N LYS A 6 -9.08 -8.52 -21.06
CA LYS A 6 -9.37 -7.09 -21.33
C LYS A 6 -9.11 -6.14 -20.16
N ARG A 7 -8.61 -6.62 -19.03
CA ARG A 7 -8.29 -5.71 -17.91
C ARG A 7 -7.02 -4.94 -18.23
N ALA A 8 -7.13 -3.61 -18.23
CA ALA A 8 -5.96 -2.75 -18.37
C ALA A 8 -4.90 -3.14 -17.33
N MET A 9 -3.64 -3.14 -17.73
CA MET A 9 -2.53 -3.48 -16.83
C MET A 9 -2.53 -2.60 -15.59
N PRO A 10 -2.33 -3.17 -14.39
CA PRO A 10 -2.24 -2.39 -13.17
C PRO A 10 -1.18 -1.31 -13.30
N ARG A 11 -1.48 -0.12 -12.78
CA ARG A 11 -0.65 1.07 -12.98
C ARG A 11 -0.46 1.85 -11.68
N LEU A 12 0.77 2.30 -11.45
CA LEU A 12 1.10 3.25 -10.39
C LEU A 12 0.70 4.65 -10.83
N LEU A 13 -0.29 5.24 -10.17
CA LEU A 13 -0.80 6.58 -10.49
C LEU A 13 0.01 7.68 -9.80
N SER A 14 0.44 7.43 -8.57
CA SER A 14 1.21 8.38 -7.77
C SER A 14 2.12 7.68 -6.78
N VAL A 15 3.30 8.26 -6.59
CA VAL A 15 4.21 7.96 -5.50
C VAL A 15 4.08 9.07 -4.47
N ASN A 16 3.80 8.71 -3.21
CA ASN A 16 3.54 9.66 -2.13
C ASN A 16 4.51 9.40 -0.97
N VAL A 17 5.10 10.46 -0.43
CA VAL A 17 6.03 10.39 0.69
C VAL A 17 5.67 11.40 1.78
N GLY A 18 6.11 11.14 3.01
CA GLY A 18 5.90 12.04 4.14
C GLY A 18 6.84 11.70 5.29
N LEU A 19 7.43 12.71 5.89
CA LEU A 19 8.26 12.55 7.07
C LEU A 19 7.39 12.45 8.33
N PRO A 20 7.85 11.71 9.35
CA PRO A 20 7.16 11.62 10.63
C PRO A 20 7.06 12.99 11.31
N ARG A 21 5.93 13.21 11.98
CA ARG A 21 5.68 14.39 12.81
C ARG A 21 4.79 14.03 13.99
N ASP A 22 4.86 14.84 15.03
CA ASP A 22 3.98 14.74 16.17
C ASP A 22 2.64 15.42 15.88
N VAL A 23 1.56 14.75 16.23
CA VAL A 23 0.20 15.27 16.10
C VAL A 23 -0.62 14.97 17.34
N ALA A 24 -1.44 15.92 17.76
CA ALA A 24 -2.41 15.70 18.82
C ALA A 24 -3.58 14.86 18.29
N TRP A 25 -3.87 13.75 18.95
CA TRP A 25 -4.97 12.87 18.58
C TRP A 25 -5.61 12.25 19.82
N ARG A 26 -6.89 12.56 20.07
CA ARG A 26 -7.67 12.03 21.20
C ARG A 26 -6.96 12.19 22.55
N GLY A 27 -6.42 13.37 22.82
CA GLY A 27 -5.73 13.71 24.07
C GLY A 27 -4.32 13.14 24.23
N LYS A 28 -3.75 12.55 23.17
CA LYS A 28 -2.38 12.00 23.18
C LYS A 28 -1.59 12.60 22.02
N THR A 29 -0.28 12.70 22.17
CA THR A 29 0.64 12.97 21.08
C THR A 29 0.96 11.66 20.37
N VAL A 30 0.81 11.63 19.05
CA VAL A 30 1.09 10.48 18.19
C VAL A 30 2.14 10.86 17.18
N HIS A 31 3.27 10.13 17.17
CA HIS A 31 4.32 10.28 16.15
C HIS A 31 3.96 9.45 14.91
N THR A 32 3.80 10.10 13.76
CA THR A 32 3.29 9.42 12.56
C THR A 32 3.68 10.10 11.26
N ALA A 33 3.92 9.29 10.22
CA ALA A 33 4.17 9.71 8.84
C ALA A 33 2.95 9.53 7.92
N VAL A 34 1.73 9.52 8.48
CA VAL A 34 0.50 9.25 7.70
C VAL A 34 0.14 10.38 6.72
N TRP A 35 0.69 11.58 6.90
CA TRP A 35 0.54 12.68 5.94
C TRP A 35 1.52 12.54 4.80
N LYS A 36 1.08 11.85 3.74
CA LYS A 36 1.85 11.69 2.53
C LYS A 36 1.34 12.62 1.43
N THR A 37 2.26 13.10 0.60
CA THR A 37 1.96 13.98 -0.53
C THR A 37 2.63 13.45 -1.80
N PRO A 38 1.99 13.63 -2.97
CA PRO A 38 2.57 13.24 -4.25
C PRO A 38 3.94 13.89 -4.48
N VAL A 39 4.84 13.12 -5.05
CA VAL A 39 6.15 13.62 -5.47
C VAL A 39 6.34 13.51 -6.97
N GLN A 40 7.07 14.47 -7.54
CA GLN A 40 7.45 14.45 -8.93
C GLN A 40 8.71 13.59 -9.14
N GLY A 41 8.79 12.98 -10.31
CA GLY A 41 9.91 12.13 -10.67
C GLY A 41 9.91 10.77 -9.99
N ARG A 42 11.02 10.06 -10.13
CA ARG A 42 11.18 8.72 -9.57
C ARG A 42 11.71 8.76 -8.14
N ARG A 43 11.44 7.70 -7.40
CA ARG A 43 11.98 7.48 -6.04
C ARG A 43 12.56 6.08 -5.96
N VAL A 44 13.63 5.92 -5.21
CA VAL A 44 14.18 4.60 -4.92
C VAL A 44 13.35 3.95 -3.82
N ALA A 45 12.84 2.77 -4.11
CA ALA A 45 12.26 1.89 -3.11
C ALA A 45 13.38 1.14 -2.40
N ARG A 46 13.53 1.39 -1.11
CA ARG A 46 14.50 0.73 -0.23
C ARG A 46 13.81 -0.28 0.68
N ARG A 47 14.58 -1.14 1.32
CA ARG A 47 14.03 -2.20 2.19
C ARG A 47 13.04 -1.70 3.24
N LEU A 48 13.22 -0.52 3.77
CA LEU A 48 12.37 0.01 4.85
C LEU A 48 11.30 1.00 4.39
N ASN A 49 11.55 1.74 3.30
CA ASN A 49 10.66 2.80 2.80
C ASN A 49 11.07 3.27 1.40
N LEU A 50 10.45 4.35 0.93
CA LEU A 50 10.88 5.09 -0.25
C LEU A 50 11.83 6.23 0.13
N ASP A 51 12.75 6.59 -0.75
CA ASP A 51 13.58 7.79 -0.56
C ASP A 51 12.68 9.03 -0.40
N GLY A 52 12.90 9.78 0.70
CA GLY A 52 12.11 10.94 1.08
C GLY A 52 10.88 10.62 1.94
N ASP A 53 10.62 9.35 2.21
CA ASP A 53 9.59 8.90 3.15
C ASP A 53 10.18 8.58 4.52
N GLY A 54 9.31 8.44 5.53
CA GLY A 54 9.71 8.03 6.87
C GLY A 54 8.67 7.13 7.53
N GLN A 55 9.12 6.40 8.56
CA GLN A 55 8.27 5.57 9.42
C GLN A 55 8.23 6.19 10.81
N GLY A 56 7.05 6.57 11.28
CA GLY A 56 6.89 7.28 12.57
C GLY A 56 6.85 6.37 13.78
N ASP A 57 6.51 5.10 13.63
CA ASP A 57 6.34 4.15 14.73
C ASP A 57 6.95 2.81 14.32
N LEU A 58 8.24 2.66 14.60
CA LEU A 58 8.97 1.43 14.23
C LEU A 58 8.50 0.21 15.03
N ALA A 59 8.03 0.40 16.26
CA ALA A 59 7.60 -0.70 17.12
C ALA A 59 6.25 -1.30 16.68
N GLY A 60 5.31 -0.44 16.29
CA GLY A 60 3.94 -0.88 15.97
C GLY A 60 3.56 -0.81 14.48
N HIS A 61 4.14 0.14 13.73
CA HIS A 61 3.71 0.46 12.36
C HIS A 61 4.86 0.61 11.35
N GLY A 62 6.06 0.17 11.70
CA GLY A 62 7.24 0.22 10.85
C GLY A 62 7.84 -1.15 10.54
N GLY A 63 9.07 -1.13 10.03
CA GLY A 63 9.83 -2.29 9.63
C GLY A 63 9.61 -2.68 8.16
N GLU A 64 10.40 -3.62 7.68
CA GLU A 64 10.44 -4.02 6.26
C GLU A 64 9.12 -4.57 5.73
N HIS A 65 8.30 -5.22 6.58
CA HIS A 65 6.99 -5.75 6.19
C HIS A 65 5.91 -4.67 6.02
N ARG A 66 6.26 -3.41 6.25
CA ARG A 66 5.40 -2.22 6.08
C ARG A 66 6.16 -1.10 5.35
N ALA A 67 7.03 -1.49 4.44
CA ALA A 67 7.87 -0.55 3.71
C ALA A 67 7.06 0.41 2.84
N VAL A 68 6.03 -0.10 2.16
CA VAL A 68 5.20 0.67 1.21
C VAL A 68 3.74 0.31 1.41
N PHE A 69 2.91 1.30 1.74
CA PHE A 69 1.45 1.13 1.78
C PHE A 69 0.84 1.46 0.43
N VAL A 70 -0.08 0.61 -0.04
CA VAL A 70 -0.72 0.69 -1.35
C VAL A 70 -2.22 0.87 -1.20
N TYR A 71 -2.80 1.79 -1.97
CA TYR A 71 -4.23 2.04 -1.95
C TYR A 71 -4.80 2.27 -3.35
N GLN A 72 -5.99 1.75 -3.59
CA GLN A 72 -6.66 1.74 -4.89
C GLN A 72 -7.43 3.02 -5.18
N ILE A 73 -7.36 3.49 -6.44
CA ILE A 73 -8.11 4.66 -6.89
C ILE A 73 -9.63 4.44 -6.84
N ASP A 74 -10.12 3.23 -7.08
CA ASP A 74 -11.55 2.93 -6.96
C ASP A 74 -12.05 3.03 -5.53
N SER A 75 -11.19 2.76 -4.54
CA SER A 75 -11.50 2.99 -3.13
C SER A 75 -11.58 4.48 -2.79
N TYR A 76 -10.81 5.34 -3.46
CA TYR A 76 -10.97 6.80 -3.37
C TYR A 76 -12.36 7.25 -3.79
N ARG A 77 -12.79 6.84 -4.99
CA ARG A 77 -14.13 7.18 -5.53
C ARG A 77 -15.24 6.69 -4.61
N TYR A 78 -15.09 5.47 -4.10
CA TYR A 78 -16.03 4.89 -3.14
C TYR A 78 -16.14 5.74 -1.88
N TRP A 79 -15.01 6.09 -1.23
CA TRP A 79 -15.02 6.86 0.01
C TRP A 79 -15.42 8.31 -0.18
N GLN A 80 -15.11 8.93 -1.31
CA GLN A 80 -15.62 10.25 -1.66
C GLN A 80 -17.15 10.26 -1.65
N ALA A 81 -17.79 9.25 -2.26
CA ALA A 81 -19.24 9.11 -2.25
C ALA A 81 -19.80 8.82 -0.86
N GLN A 82 -19.21 7.86 -0.12
CA GLN A 82 -19.69 7.46 1.21
C GLN A 82 -19.57 8.58 2.25
N LEU A 83 -18.53 9.39 2.19
CA LEU A 83 -18.26 10.48 3.12
C LEU A 83 -18.75 11.86 2.62
N SER A 84 -19.38 11.90 1.44
CA SER A 84 -19.79 13.14 0.76
C SER A 84 -18.65 14.17 0.68
N ARG A 85 -17.46 13.72 0.33
CA ARG A 85 -16.23 14.51 0.23
C ARG A 85 -15.68 14.49 -1.20
N SER A 86 -15.13 15.62 -1.64
CA SER A 86 -14.48 15.75 -2.96
C SER A 86 -13.05 16.30 -2.87
N ASP A 87 -12.51 16.45 -1.66
CA ASP A 87 -11.23 17.10 -1.36
C ASP A 87 -10.04 16.11 -1.27
N PHE A 88 -10.21 14.86 -1.68
CA PHE A 88 -9.15 13.87 -1.61
C PHE A 88 -8.05 14.14 -2.63
N SER A 89 -6.82 14.14 -2.16
CA SER A 89 -5.60 14.12 -2.97
C SER A 89 -4.89 12.77 -2.80
N TYR A 90 -4.02 12.39 -3.71
CA TYR A 90 -3.20 11.18 -3.53
C TYR A 90 -2.41 11.26 -2.22
N GLY A 91 -2.26 10.14 -1.54
CA GLY A 91 -1.73 10.09 -0.17
C GLY A 91 -2.77 10.33 0.93
N GLN A 92 -4.06 10.49 0.57
CA GLN A 92 -5.15 10.78 1.50
C GLN A 92 -5.34 9.70 2.57
N PHE A 93 -5.10 8.46 2.24
CA PHE A 93 -5.22 7.32 3.17
C PHE A 93 -3.90 6.96 3.86
N GLY A 94 -2.86 7.76 3.63
CA GLY A 94 -1.50 7.53 4.15
C GLY A 94 -0.69 6.55 3.29
N GLU A 95 -1.16 6.27 2.08
CA GLU A 95 -0.49 5.36 1.17
C GLU A 95 0.72 6.00 0.47
N ASN A 96 1.72 5.17 0.21
CA ASN A 96 2.88 5.49 -0.59
C ASN A 96 2.59 5.35 -2.09
N PHE A 97 1.80 4.33 -2.45
CA PHE A 97 1.42 4.07 -3.84
C PHE A 97 -0.09 4.19 -3.98
N THR A 98 -0.54 5.16 -4.79
CA THR A 98 -1.90 5.18 -5.31
C THR A 98 -1.90 4.43 -6.62
N VAL A 99 -2.68 3.35 -6.73
CA VAL A 99 -2.67 2.44 -7.87
C VAL A 99 -4.04 2.30 -8.53
N ASP A 100 -4.03 1.87 -9.78
CA ASP A 100 -5.21 1.43 -10.51
C ASP A 100 -5.02 -0.03 -10.92
N GLY A 101 -6.08 -0.83 -10.90
CA GLY A 101 -6.08 -2.21 -11.38
C GLY A 101 -5.54 -3.28 -10.40
N LEU A 102 -5.35 -2.95 -9.11
CA LEU A 102 -4.98 -3.91 -8.05
C LEU A 102 -6.07 -3.98 -6.96
N PRO A 103 -7.27 -4.48 -7.25
CA PRO A 103 -8.37 -4.49 -6.28
C PRO A 103 -8.06 -5.39 -5.08
N ASP A 104 -8.42 -4.91 -3.87
CA ASP A 104 -8.14 -5.58 -2.59
C ASP A 104 -8.56 -7.05 -2.58
N GLY A 105 -9.68 -7.40 -3.20
CA GLY A 105 -10.20 -8.77 -3.24
C GLY A 105 -9.45 -9.73 -4.17
N GLU A 106 -8.52 -9.24 -4.99
CA GLU A 106 -7.74 -10.06 -5.94
C GLU A 106 -6.26 -10.14 -5.57
N VAL A 107 -5.82 -9.33 -4.60
CA VAL A 107 -4.44 -9.31 -4.10
C VAL A 107 -4.32 -10.22 -2.90
N CYS A 108 -3.36 -11.14 -2.94
CA CYS A 108 -3.11 -12.10 -1.85
C CYS A 108 -1.76 -11.85 -1.19
N ILE A 109 -1.69 -12.11 0.12
CA ILE A 109 -0.40 -12.11 0.84
C ILE A 109 0.55 -13.09 0.14
N GLY A 110 1.79 -12.64 -0.09
CA GLY A 110 2.82 -13.37 -0.83
C GLY A 110 2.79 -13.17 -2.34
N ASP A 111 1.83 -12.44 -2.89
CA ASP A 111 1.87 -12.03 -4.30
C ASP A 111 3.06 -11.11 -4.53
N ARG A 112 3.73 -11.26 -5.67
CA ARG A 112 4.88 -10.46 -6.06
C ARG A 112 4.57 -9.60 -7.26
N TYR A 113 5.07 -8.38 -7.22
CA TYR A 113 4.90 -7.39 -8.28
C TYR A 113 6.22 -6.71 -8.59
N ARG A 114 6.55 -6.62 -9.88
CA ARG A 114 7.59 -5.74 -10.38
C ARG A 114 6.95 -4.42 -10.79
N ILE A 115 7.44 -3.31 -10.21
CA ILE A 115 7.00 -1.95 -10.50
C ILE A 115 8.26 -1.12 -10.73
N GLY A 116 8.39 -0.53 -11.93
CA GLY A 116 9.65 0.08 -12.34
C GLY A 116 10.78 -0.96 -12.33
N SER A 117 11.89 -0.68 -11.64
CA SER A 117 12.98 -1.64 -11.45
C SER A 117 12.96 -2.36 -10.11
N ALA A 118 12.00 -2.06 -9.22
CA ALA A 118 11.89 -2.68 -7.90
C ALA A 118 10.96 -3.90 -7.91
N VAL A 119 11.18 -4.84 -6.99
CA VAL A 119 10.32 -6.01 -6.76
C VAL A 119 9.76 -5.95 -5.36
N PHE A 120 8.46 -6.16 -5.27
CA PHE A 120 7.67 -6.09 -4.05
C PHE A 120 6.93 -7.38 -3.77
N GLU A 121 6.68 -7.66 -2.48
CA GLU A 121 5.82 -8.76 -2.05
C GLU A 121 4.77 -8.26 -1.07
N VAL A 122 3.52 -8.67 -1.27
CA VAL A 122 2.39 -8.36 -0.38
C VAL A 122 2.57 -9.05 0.96
N THR A 123 2.51 -8.28 2.05
CA THR A 123 2.79 -8.81 3.39
C THR A 123 1.63 -8.71 4.37
N ARG A 124 0.87 -7.61 4.32
CA ARG A 124 -0.17 -7.29 5.30
C ARG A 124 -1.29 -6.49 4.64
N VAL A 125 -2.42 -6.42 5.34
CA VAL A 125 -3.55 -5.53 5.05
C VAL A 125 -3.64 -4.44 6.12
N THR A 126 -4.25 -3.29 5.77
CA THR A 126 -4.72 -2.22 6.68
C THR A 126 -3.67 -1.28 7.26
N CYS A 127 -3.94 0.02 7.13
CA CYS A 127 -3.26 1.11 7.83
C CYS A 127 -4.13 1.64 8.99
N TYR A 128 -3.76 1.35 10.24
CA TYR A 128 -4.51 1.82 11.41
C TYR A 128 -4.41 3.34 11.65
N ARG A 129 -3.41 4.02 11.12
CA ARG A 129 -3.21 5.47 11.27
C ARG A 129 -4.08 6.31 10.33
N VAL A 130 -4.80 5.68 9.41
CA VAL A 130 -5.70 6.36 8.48
C VAL A 130 -6.76 7.20 9.19
N GLY A 131 -7.25 6.77 10.36
CA GLY A 131 -8.21 7.52 11.16
C GLY A 131 -7.71 8.92 11.56
N ILE A 132 -6.42 9.05 11.85
CA ILE A 132 -5.78 10.34 12.15
C ILE A 132 -5.79 11.24 10.91
N ARG A 133 -5.39 10.70 9.77
CA ARG A 133 -5.31 11.44 8.49
C ARG A 133 -6.68 11.90 8.01
N MET A 134 -7.70 11.07 8.19
CA MET A 134 -9.07 11.32 7.75
C MET A 134 -9.90 12.13 8.76
N SER A 135 -9.39 12.34 9.99
CA SER A 135 -10.12 12.90 11.13
C SER A 135 -11.38 12.08 11.47
N GLU A 136 -11.33 10.78 11.19
CA GLU A 136 -12.40 9.82 11.44
C GLU A 136 -11.86 8.63 12.24
N PRO A 137 -12.10 8.58 13.56
CA PRO A 137 -11.54 7.53 14.43
C PRO A 137 -11.87 6.11 14.02
N GLN A 138 -13.03 5.90 13.39
CA GLN A 138 -13.48 4.58 12.96
C GLN A 138 -12.99 4.21 11.55
N MET A 139 -12.27 5.09 10.86
CA MET A 139 -11.92 4.89 9.46
C MET A 139 -11.21 3.56 9.20
N ALA A 140 -10.28 3.15 10.07
CA ALA A 140 -9.59 1.87 9.90
C ALA A 140 -10.55 0.66 9.95
N ALA A 141 -11.53 0.69 10.84
CA ALA A 141 -12.56 -0.34 10.91
C ALA A 141 -13.50 -0.30 9.71
N LEU A 142 -13.86 0.89 9.24
CA LEU A 142 -14.66 1.07 8.03
C LEU A 142 -13.95 0.53 6.78
N LEU A 143 -12.65 0.78 6.62
CA LEU A 143 -11.87 0.24 5.50
C LEU A 143 -11.99 -1.29 5.45
N VAL A 144 -11.82 -1.95 6.59
CA VAL A 144 -11.89 -3.42 6.69
C VAL A 144 -13.31 -3.93 6.44
N SER A 145 -14.31 -3.36 7.12
CA SER A 145 -15.71 -3.83 7.02
C SER A 145 -16.30 -3.65 5.62
N HIS A 146 -15.80 -2.68 4.86
CA HIS A 146 -16.21 -2.45 3.47
C HIS A 146 -15.31 -3.16 2.44
N GLY A 147 -14.38 -4.02 2.89
CA GLY A 147 -13.49 -4.78 2.01
C GLY A 147 -12.50 -3.93 1.21
N ARG A 148 -12.11 -2.76 1.76
CA ARG A 148 -11.20 -1.80 1.12
C ARG A 148 -10.04 -1.40 2.03
N PRO A 149 -9.32 -2.39 2.63
CA PRO A 149 -8.29 -2.10 3.63
C PRO A 149 -6.99 -1.54 3.04
N GLY A 150 -6.73 -1.70 1.74
CA GLY A 150 -5.40 -1.55 1.17
C GLY A 150 -4.44 -2.63 1.65
N PHE A 151 -3.20 -2.58 1.21
CA PHE A 151 -2.20 -3.57 1.59
C PHE A 151 -0.80 -2.99 1.64
N TYR A 152 0.10 -3.72 2.31
CA TYR A 152 1.51 -3.36 2.40
C TYR A 152 2.36 -4.24 1.51
N PHE A 153 3.39 -3.63 0.96
CA PHE A 153 4.52 -4.30 0.34
C PHE A 153 5.75 -4.28 1.27
N ARG A 154 6.51 -5.37 1.25
CA ARG A 154 7.94 -5.34 1.53
C ARG A 154 8.71 -5.26 0.21
N VAL A 155 9.90 -4.69 0.25
CA VAL A 155 10.78 -4.57 -0.91
C VAL A 155 11.70 -5.80 -0.94
N LEU A 156 11.61 -6.60 -2.00
CA LEU A 156 12.49 -7.74 -2.23
C LEU A 156 13.76 -7.33 -2.98
N GLU A 157 13.59 -6.51 -4.02
CA GLU A 157 14.68 -5.92 -4.79
C GLU A 157 14.49 -4.40 -4.79
N GLU A 158 15.51 -3.68 -4.33
CA GLU A 158 15.51 -2.23 -4.36
C GLU A 158 15.58 -1.72 -5.79
N GLY A 159 14.92 -0.60 -6.08
CA GLY A 159 14.90 -0.04 -7.43
C GLY A 159 14.07 1.23 -7.50
N GLU A 160 14.05 1.84 -8.66
CA GLU A 160 13.32 3.08 -8.91
C GLU A 160 11.89 2.85 -9.35
N VAL A 161 10.99 3.63 -8.79
CA VAL A 161 9.55 3.63 -9.11
C VAL A 161 9.08 5.06 -9.40
N GLY A 162 8.06 5.20 -10.23
CA GLY A 162 7.48 6.50 -10.56
C GLY A 162 6.05 6.40 -11.07
N ALA A 163 5.32 7.49 -11.00
CA ALA A 163 3.99 7.57 -11.60
C ALA A 163 4.04 7.17 -13.07
N GLY A 164 3.11 6.32 -13.49
CA GLY A 164 3.04 5.77 -14.84
C GLY A 164 3.62 4.36 -14.99
N ASP A 165 4.40 3.87 -14.02
CA ASP A 165 4.92 2.50 -14.05
C ASP A 165 3.78 1.47 -13.99
N HIS A 166 3.92 0.38 -14.74
CA HIS A 166 3.01 -0.75 -14.66
C HIS A 166 3.43 -1.69 -13.52
N ALA A 167 2.43 -2.30 -12.87
CA ALA A 167 2.66 -3.34 -11.86
C ALA A 167 2.49 -4.72 -12.49
N TRP A 168 3.61 -5.36 -12.80
CA TRP A 168 3.64 -6.71 -13.37
C TRP A 168 3.61 -7.75 -12.26
N ARG A 169 2.54 -8.55 -12.22
CA ARG A 169 2.48 -9.67 -11.26
C ARG A 169 3.47 -10.74 -11.69
N GLU A 170 4.45 -11.03 -10.85
CA GLU A 170 5.34 -12.16 -11.06
C GLU A 170 4.57 -13.46 -10.77
N VAL A 171 4.76 -14.47 -11.65
CA VAL A 171 4.16 -15.79 -11.41
C VAL A 171 4.77 -16.33 -10.13
N ARG A 172 3.94 -16.72 -9.15
CA ARG A 172 4.44 -17.46 -7.99
C ARG A 172 5.21 -18.68 -8.50
N PRO A 173 6.44 -18.94 -8.03
CA PRO A 173 7.02 -20.24 -8.22
C PRO A 173 6.03 -21.24 -7.61
N SER A 174 5.49 -22.16 -8.40
CA SER A 174 4.71 -23.27 -7.86
C SER A 174 5.57 -23.89 -6.74
N PRO A 175 5.06 -24.12 -5.53
CA PRO A 175 5.77 -24.91 -4.57
C PRO A 175 6.09 -26.22 -5.29
N ASN A 176 7.36 -26.52 -5.42
CA ASN A 176 7.80 -27.77 -6.03
C ASN A 176 7.08 -28.91 -5.29
N LEU A 177 6.17 -29.59 -5.95
CA LEU A 177 5.46 -30.77 -5.45
C LEU A 177 6.41 -31.98 -5.32
N THR A 178 7.70 -31.75 -5.35
CA THR A 178 8.75 -32.79 -5.33
C THR A 178 9.65 -32.75 -4.09
N GLU A 179 9.25 -32.12 -2.98
CA GLU A 179 9.87 -32.43 -1.69
C GLU A 179 8.98 -33.38 -0.88
N PRO A 180 9.30 -34.71 -0.85
CA PRO A 180 8.65 -35.61 0.07
C PRO A 180 9.29 -35.42 1.45
N GLY A 181 8.59 -34.75 2.39
CA GLY A 181 9.07 -34.78 3.77
C GLY A 181 8.76 -33.59 4.68
N ALA A 182 7.61 -32.99 4.65
CA ALA A 182 7.15 -32.22 5.80
C ALA A 182 5.96 -32.93 6.46
N ARG A 183 6.29 -33.97 7.25
CA ARG A 183 5.33 -34.53 8.19
C ARG A 183 5.01 -33.48 9.26
N ARG A 184 3.74 -33.27 9.47
CA ARG A 184 3.18 -32.55 10.60
C ARG A 184 3.69 -33.18 11.91
N GLN A 185 4.20 -32.37 12.80
CA GLN A 185 4.20 -32.58 14.25
C GLN A 185 3.52 -31.36 14.88
#